data_c8b428138b93af2599bc312f8d775831
#
_entry.id   c8b428138b93af2599bc312f8d775831
#
_cell.length_a   1.000
_cell.length_b   1.000
_cell.length_c   1.000
_cell.angle_alpha   90.00
_cell.angle_beta   90.00
_cell.angle_gamma   90.00
#
_symmetry.space_group_name_H-M   'P 1'
#
loop_
_entity.id
_entity.type
_entity.pdbx_description
1 polymer ?
#
loop_
_entity_poly.entity_id
_entity_poly.type
_entity_poly.pdbx_seq_one_letter_code
_entity_poly.pdbx_strand_id
1 'polypeptide(L)'
;MDIISIDELHDKIADMGENNLILDVRSSEEYSSGHIEGSQNTPHEDVTGIAADLGSYDKVYVHCKMGGRAKMASEALINAGLNNIVCVGNGGMERWNQMGWAEIK
;
A
#
# COMPACT_ATOMS: atom_id res chain seq x y z
N MET A 1 14.72 -4.59 -1.26
CA MET A 1 13.34 -4.09 -1.14
C MET A 1 13.34 -2.75 -0.42
N ASP A 2 12.75 -1.74 -1.04
CA ASP A 2 12.62 -0.44 -0.40
C ASP A 2 11.52 -0.48 0.65
N ILE A 3 11.86 -0.14 1.88
CA ILE A 3 10.90 -0.10 2.99
C ILE A 3 10.82 1.33 3.51
N ILE A 4 9.62 1.87 3.57
CA ILE A 4 9.38 3.20 4.14
C ILE A 4 8.36 3.10 5.27
N SER A 5 8.20 4.19 6.02
CA SER A 5 7.17 4.29 7.05
C SER A 5 5.87 4.83 6.46
N ILE A 6 4.78 4.64 7.20
CA ILE A 6 3.49 5.24 6.83
C ILE A 6 3.56 6.77 6.90
N ASP A 7 4.39 7.31 7.79
CA ASP A 7 4.61 8.74 7.90
C ASP A 7 5.26 9.29 6.62
N GLU A 8 6.26 8.56 6.09
CA GLU A 8 6.89 8.91 4.81
C GLU A 8 5.90 8.84 3.64
N LEU A 9 5.02 7.84 3.64
CA LEU A 9 3.98 7.75 2.61
C LEU A 9 3.06 8.97 2.68
N HIS A 10 2.63 9.33 3.88
CA HIS A 10 1.78 10.50 4.08
C HIS A 10 2.43 11.77 3.50
N ASP A 11 3.72 11.96 3.76
CA ASP A 11 4.45 13.11 3.25
C ASP A 11 4.59 13.11 1.72
N LYS A 12 4.68 11.93 1.12
CA LYS A 12 4.83 11.80 -0.34
C LYS A 12 3.54 12.02 -1.12
N ILE A 13 2.38 11.80 -0.50
CA ILE A 13 1.10 11.84 -1.21
C ILE A 13 0.85 13.19 -1.88
N ALA A 14 1.21 14.30 -1.23
CA ALA A 14 1.00 15.63 -1.76
C ALA A 14 1.73 15.88 -3.10
N ASP A 15 2.88 15.23 -3.29
CA ASP A 15 3.72 15.39 -4.48
C ASP A 15 3.72 14.15 -5.39
N MET A 16 2.86 13.18 -5.09
CA MET A 16 2.81 11.91 -5.82
C MET A 16 2.21 12.12 -7.20
N GLY A 17 2.93 11.68 -8.22
CA GLY A 17 2.44 11.74 -9.60
C GLY A 17 1.29 10.78 -9.85
N GLU A 18 0.56 10.99 -10.93
CA GLU A 18 -0.63 10.20 -11.28
C GLU A 18 -0.30 8.72 -11.56
N ASN A 19 0.92 8.44 -11.99
CA ASN A 19 1.31 7.07 -12.35
C ASN A 19 1.88 6.29 -11.17
N ASN A 20 1.47 6.65 -9.96
CA ASN A 20 1.80 5.94 -8.73
C ASN A 20 0.53 5.36 -8.13
N LEU A 21 0.64 4.19 -7.52
CA LEU A 21 -0.49 3.52 -6.90
C LEU A 21 -0.22 3.33 -5.41
N ILE A 22 -1.24 3.62 -4.59
CA ILE A 22 -1.25 3.23 -3.18
C ILE A 22 -2.09 1.97 -3.11
N LEU A 23 -1.47 0.85 -2.71
CA LEU A 23 -2.12 -0.45 -2.64
C LEU A 23 -2.35 -0.85 -1.18
N ASP A 24 -3.60 -0.93 -0.79
CA ASP A 24 -4.02 -1.35 0.53
C ASP A 24 -4.26 -2.86 0.52
N VAL A 25 -3.44 -3.61 1.25
CA VAL A 25 -3.50 -5.07 1.26
C VAL A 25 -4.19 -5.64 2.50
N ARG A 26 -4.96 -4.79 3.18
CA ARG A 26 -5.85 -5.23 4.27
C ARG A 26 -7.05 -5.98 3.68
N SER A 27 -7.87 -6.55 4.57
CA SER A 27 -9.13 -7.16 4.14
C SER A 27 -10.08 -6.10 3.55
N SER A 28 -11.05 -6.54 2.76
CA SER A 28 -12.05 -5.64 2.19
C SER A 28 -12.89 -4.96 3.27
N GLU A 29 -13.12 -5.64 4.40
CA GLU A 29 -13.87 -5.09 5.53
C GLU A 29 -13.09 -3.95 6.20
N GLU A 30 -11.79 -4.14 6.43
CA GLU A 30 -10.94 -3.08 6.97
C GLU A 30 -10.92 -1.87 6.04
N TYR A 31 -10.77 -2.12 4.75
CA TYR A 31 -10.74 -1.06 3.73
C TYR A 31 -12.04 -0.25 3.73
N SER A 32 -13.18 -0.94 3.78
CA SER A 32 -14.49 -0.28 3.78
C SER A 32 -14.73 0.56 5.03
N SER A 33 -14.06 0.23 6.13
CA SER A 33 -14.16 1.00 7.38
C SER A 33 -13.44 2.35 7.34
N GLY A 34 -12.54 2.51 6.38
CA GLY A 34 -11.79 3.74 6.18
C GLY A 34 -10.47 3.45 5.50
N HIS A 35 -10.13 4.24 4.48
CA HIS A 35 -8.92 4.04 3.69
C HIS A 35 -8.39 5.37 3.15
N ILE A 36 -7.17 5.34 2.64
CA ILE A 36 -6.54 6.51 2.03
C ILE A 36 -7.22 6.80 0.70
N GLU A 37 -7.61 8.05 0.47
CA GLU A 37 -8.21 8.46 -0.80
C GLU A 37 -7.29 8.12 -1.97
N GLY A 38 -7.88 7.50 -3.01
CA GLY A 38 -7.13 7.10 -4.19
C GLY A 38 -6.44 5.74 -4.07
N SER A 39 -6.49 5.10 -2.91
CA SER A 39 -5.92 3.76 -2.76
C SER A 39 -6.80 2.71 -3.39
N GLN A 40 -6.17 1.61 -3.80
CA GLN A 40 -6.85 0.42 -4.32
C GLN A 40 -6.71 -0.69 -3.29
N ASN A 41 -7.75 -1.49 -3.11
CA ASN A 41 -7.72 -2.61 -2.18
C ASN A 41 -7.54 -3.94 -2.90
N THR A 42 -6.55 -4.69 -2.48
CA THR A 42 -6.39 -6.11 -2.83
C THR A 42 -5.83 -6.79 -1.59
N PRO A 43 -6.59 -7.68 -0.94
CA PRO A 43 -6.08 -8.40 0.23
C PRO A 43 -4.73 -9.07 -0.05
N HIS A 44 -3.87 -9.14 0.96
CA HIS A 44 -2.49 -9.57 0.77
C HIS A 44 -2.35 -10.97 0.15
N GLU A 45 -3.28 -11.88 0.43
CA GLU A 45 -3.26 -13.23 -0.14
C GLU A 45 -3.63 -13.28 -1.63
N ASP A 46 -4.18 -12.19 -2.18
CA ASP A 46 -4.66 -12.13 -3.57
C ASP A 46 -3.76 -11.31 -4.50
N VAL A 47 -2.68 -10.71 -3.98
CA VAL A 47 -1.89 -9.72 -4.76
C VAL A 47 -1.21 -10.32 -6.00
N THR A 48 -0.85 -11.58 -5.98
CA THR A 48 -0.22 -12.19 -7.15
C THR A 48 -1.16 -12.24 -8.35
N GLY A 49 -2.46 -12.27 -8.11
CA GLY A 49 -3.46 -12.25 -9.18
C GLY A 49 -3.52 -10.94 -9.96
N ILE A 50 -3.02 -9.84 -9.37
CA ILE A 50 -3.01 -8.53 -10.02
C ILE A 50 -1.61 -8.06 -10.40
N ALA A 51 -0.59 -8.90 -10.24
CA ALA A 51 0.80 -8.51 -10.47
C ALA A 51 1.02 -7.93 -11.88
N ALA A 52 0.41 -8.53 -12.89
CA ALA A 52 0.55 -8.06 -14.27
C ALA A 52 0.03 -6.62 -14.45
N ASP A 53 -1.03 -6.26 -13.74
CA ASP A 53 -1.62 -4.92 -13.82
C ASP A 53 -0.78 -3.86 -13.11
N LEU A 54 0.07 -4.27 -12.18
CA LEU A 54 0.87 -3.34 -11.38
C LEU A 54 2.15 -2.89 -12.07
N GLY A 55 2.59 -3.60 -13.10
CA GLY A 55 3.85 -3.31 -13.78
C GLY A 55 3.89 -1.98 -14.53
N SER A 56 2.74 -1.41 -14.84
CA SER A 56 2.65 -0.16 -15.60
C SER A 56 2.81 1.09 -14.73
N TYR A 57 2.75 0.95 -13.42
CA TYR A 57 2.94 2.09 -12.51
C TYR A 57 4.42 2.39 -12.30
N ASP A 58 4.75 3.65 -12.07
CA ASP A 58 6.11 4.05 -11.71
C ASP A 58 6.50 3.46 -10.36
N LYS A 59 5.61 3.60 -9.37
CA LYS A 59 5.79 3.04 -8.03
C LYS A 59 4.45 2.54 -7.51
N VAL A 60 4.50 1.42 -6.81
CA VAL A 60 3.36 0.86 -6.09
C VAL A 60 3.72 0.83 -4.61
N TYR A 61 3.01 1.60 -3.81
CA TYR A 61 3.22 1.71 -2.37
C TYR A 61 2.26 0.75 -1.65
N VAL A 62 2.82 -0.31 -1.09
CA VAL A 62 2.05 -1.41 -0.49
C VAL A 62 1.97 -1.20 1.02
N HIS A 63 0.75 -1.01 1.55
CA HIS A 63 0.56 -0.80 2.98
C HIS A 63 -0.57 -1.67 3.54
N CYS A 64 -0.57 -1.78 4.86
CA CYS A 64 -1.60 -2.51 5.60
C CYS A 64 -1.89 -1.79 6.92
N LYS A 65 -2.32 -2.53 7.95
CA LYS A 65 -2.63 -1.93 9.25
C LYS A 65 -1.36 -1.57 10.04
N MET A 66 -0.38 -2.49 10.11
CA MET A 66 0.80 -2.36 10.97
C MET A 66 2.13 -2.64 10.26
N GLY A 67 2.10 -3.18 9.07
CA GLY A 67 3.30 -3.45 8.27
C GLY A 67 3.54 -4.91 7.91
N GLY A 68 3.02 -5.87 8.68
CA GLY A 68 3.29 -7.30 8.46
C GLY A 68 2.76 -7.83 7.14
N ARG A 69 1.49 -7.60 6.86
CA ARG A 69 0.87 -8.02 5.58
C ARG A 69 1.48 -7.29 4.39
N ALA A 70 1.86 -6.01 4.58
CA ALA A 70 2.54 -5.23 3.55
C ALA A 70 3.88 -5.87 3.16
N LYS A 71 4.64 -6.36 4.13
CA LYS A 71 5.92 -7.05 3.86
C LYS A 71 5.68 -8.35 3.10
N MET A 72 4.70 -9.15 3.51
CA MET A 72 4.35 -10.39 2.84
C MET A 72 3.90 -10.15 1.39
N ALA A 73 3.02 -9.19 1.19
CA ALA A 73 2.51 -8.83 -0.14
C ALA A 73 3.63 -8.30 -1.03
N SER A 74 4.49 -7.44 -0.50
CA SER A 74 5.62 -6.87 -1.25
C SER A 74 6.58 -7.94 -1.72
N GLU A 75 6.92 -8.90 -0.84
CA GLU A 75 7.78 -10.02 -1.21
C GLU A 75 7.16 -10.88 -2.31
N ALA A 76 5.86 -11.17 -2.21
CA ALA A 76 5.15 -11.95 -3.21
C ALA A 76 5.16 -11.24 -4.58
N LEU A 77 4.95 -9.93 -4.59
CA LEU A 77 4.96 -9.14 -5.82
C LEU A 77 6.36 -9.06 -6.44
N ILE A 78 7.39 -8.88 -5.63
CA ILE A 78 8.78 -8.87 -6.10
C ILE A 78 9.14 -10.24 -6.68
N ASN A 79 8.75 -11.32 -6.02
CA ASN A 79 8.98 -12.67 -6.51
C ASN A 79 8.21 -12.95 -7.80
N ALA A 80 7.12 -12.25 -8.05
CA ALA A 80 6.38 -12.32 -9.30
C ALA A 80 7.03 -11.50 -10.45
N GLY A 81 8.15 -10.84 -10.18
CA GLY A 81 8.93 -10.14 -11.20
C GLY A 81 8.80 -8.62 -11.21
N LEU A 82 8.07 -8.02 -10.26
CA LEU A 82 7.91 -6.58 -10.21
C LEU A 82 9.12 -5.89 -9.58
N ASN A 83 9.53 -4.77 -10.16
CA ASN A 83 10.67 -3.98 -9.69
C ASN A 83 10.29 -2.57 -9.25
N ASN A 84 9.00 -2.28 -9.13
CA ASN A 84 8.46 -0.96 -8.81
C ASN A 84 7.76 -0.93 -7.44
N ILE A 85 8.03 -1.92 -6.60
CA ILE A 85 7.34 -2.08 -5.30
C ILE A 85 8.08 -1.31 -4.21
N VAL A 86 7.34 -0.51 -3.46
CA VAL A 86 7.80 0.14 -2.24
C VAL A 86 6.96 -0.41 -1.09
N CYS A 87 7.62 -1.05 -0.13
CA CYS A 87 6.94 -1.63 1.02
C CYS A 87 6.78 -0.58 2.12
N VAL A 88 5.54 -0.25 2.46
CA VAL A 88 5.25 0.57 3.63
C VAL A 88 5.18 -0.39 4.82
N GLY A 89 6.35 -0.76 5.32
CA GLY A 89 6.51 -1.82 6.32
C GLY A 89 6.61 -1.33 7.76
N ASN A 90 6.71 -0.02 7.96
CA ASN A 90 6.82 0.57 9.29
C ASN A 90 5.57 1.38 9.58
N GLY A 91 4.66 0.80 10.38
CA GLY A 91 3.34 1.38 10.63
C GLY A 91 2.37 1.08 9.49
N GLY A 92 1.23 1.71 9.53
CA GLY A 92 0.16 1.53 8.55
C GLY A 92 -1.07 2.29 8.98
N MET A 93 -2.26 1.77 8.66
CA MET A 93 -3.51 2.47 8.95
C MET A 93 -3.77 2.67 10.45
N GLU A 94 -3.23 1.83 11.32
CA GLU A 94 -3.33 2.07 12.76
C GLU A 94 -2.66 3.40 13.14
N ARG A 95 -1.45 3.62 12.66
CA ARG A 95 -0.72 4.88 12.87
C ARG A 95 -1.41 6.05 12.18
N TRP A 96 -1.91 5.84 10.96
CA TRP A 96 -2.66 6.84 10.20
C TRP A 96 -3.85 7.36 11.00
N ASN A 97 -4.61 6.43 11.61
CA ASN A 97 -5.75 6.76 12.44
C ASN A 97 -5.36 7.49 13.72
N GLN A 98 -4.25 7.08 14.36
CA GLN A 98 -3.73 7.73 15.55
C GLN A 98 -3.36 9.19 15.30
N MET A 99 -2.85 9.47 14.10
CA MET A 99 -2.47 10.83 13.70
C MET A 99 -3.66 11.67 13.25
N GLY A 100 -4.82 11.07 13.07
CA GLY A 100 -6.00 11.78 12.62
C GLY A 100 -5.92 12.23 11.17
N TRP A 101 -5.09 11.61 10.35
CA TRP A 101 -4.98 11.95 8.93
C TRP A 101 -6.25 11.53 8.19
N ALA A 102 -6.54 12.23 7.09
CA ALA A 102 -7.80 12.07 6.38
C ALA A 102 -7.96 10.68 5.74
N GLU A 103 -9.15 10.11 5.86
CA GLU A 103 -9.51 8.89 5.17
C GLU A 103 -10.95 8.97 4.67
N ILE A 104 -11.26 8.15 3.69
CA ILE A 104 -12.61 8.03 3.14
C ILE A 104 -13.14 6.61 3.38
N LYS A 105 -14.43 6.42 3.15
CA LYS A 105 -15.08 5.12 3.36
C LYS A 105 -15.77 4.60 2.11
#